data_153347c221ec99e2058feeb1f59d48bf
#
_entry.id   153347c221ec99e2058feeb1f59d48bf
#
_cell.length_a   1.000
_cell.length_b   1.000
_cell.length_c   1.000
_cell.angle_alpha   90.00
_cell.angle_beta   90.00
_cell.angle_gamma   90.00
#
_symmetry.space_group_name_H-M   'P 1'
#
loop_
_entity.id
_entity.type
_entity.pdbx_description
1 polymer ?
#
loop_
_entity_poly.entity_id
_entity_poly.type
_entity_poly.pdbx_seq_one_letter_code
_entity_poly.pdbx_strand_id
1 'polypeptide(L)'
;MFSIGLEFSLPQLKAMRRAVFGLGLAQVAITTVAAMIVSHLLGYRWLAGLALGGAVAMSSTAIVSKLLAERTELNTPHGRDALGILLFQDLAVVAFLIAIPTLAEGAADLWKTLALAAVKAAVALAVILFFGQGPIRAWFHLVARQRSSELFMLNILLVTLGLASLTQIAGLSFALGAFLAGMLIAETEYRYQVEEDIKPFRDVLLGLFFVTVGMYLDLTVVGHYFGWVCLLLLGPVLAKLALIVLLARVFGAPLGTALRTGFYLAQAGEFAIVLLALSTDLGIIDKTLSQLVLAAMVLSMLSAPFLIQFAEPLARRLTANDWLTRAAQLTNIAARTLARQEHVIICGYGRSGQNLARLLEAEEISFLALDSDPQRVREAAADGGSVVYGDAGRREALMAAGLSKARAVVVTFADTPTALKILHHVHEARPEVPVIVRTLDDTELDLLLKAGAAEVVPEVLEGSLMLASHSLLLVGVPLNRVLLRIRTIREERYSLFRGFFHGATDIADAAENVQPRLHSVRLTERASAVGKSFGEIALGDRVEVTGVRRRGARSEVPQSQYRFEAGDILVLLGRPEDLASAEKTLLRG
;
A
#
# COMPACT_ATOMS: atom_id res chain seq x y z
N MET A 1 -9.24 1.58 -22.24
CA MET A 1 -8.76 2.99 -22.13
C MET A 1 -9.31 3.72 -20.90
N PHE A 2 -10.62 3.73 -20.67
CA PHE A 2 -11.21 4.36 -19.49
C PHE A 2 -10.62 3.80 -18.16
N SER A 3 -10.56 2.48 -18.03
CA SER A 3 -10.03 1.82 -16.83
C SER A 3 -8.56 2.18 -16.56
N ILE A 4 -7.74 2.29 -17.60
CA ILE A 4 -6.36 2.75 -17.49
C ILE A 4 -6.30 4.19 -16.97
N GLY A 5 -7.15 5.08 -17.52
CA GLY A 5 -7.26 6.45 -17.02
C GLY A 5 -7.66 6.51 -15.55
N LEU A 6 -8.55 5.62 -15.11
CA LEU A 6 -9.02 5.52 -13.73
C LEU A 6 -7.93 5.00 -12.77
N GLU A 7 -7.10 4.08 -13.23
CA GLU A 7 -5.94 3.55 -12.47
C GLU A 7 -4.80 4.58 -12.37
N PHE A 8 -4.79 5.58 -13.27
CA PHE A 8 -3.74 6.58 -13.35
C PHE A 8 -3.80 7.56 -12.16
N SER A 9 -2.82 7.43 -11.27
CA SER A 9 -2.69 8.28 -10.07
C SER A 9 -1.38 9.06 -10.10
N LEU A 10 -1.46 10.38 -10.12
CA LEU A 10 -0.28 11.26 -10.09
C LEU A 10 0.63 11.04 -8.88
N PRO A 11 0.12 10.84 -7.64
CA PRO A 11 0.94 10.50 -6.49
C PRO A 11 1.72 9.18 -6.66
N GLN A 12 1.07 8.14 -7.20
CA GLN A 12 1.70 6.84 -7.43
C GLN A 12 2.80 6.93 -8.51
N LEU A 13 2.53 7.66 -9.59
CA LEU A 13 3.49 7.93 -10.65
C LEU A 13 4.72 8.68 -10.15
N LYS A 14 4.53 9.66 -9.26
CA LYS A 14 5.62 10.41 -8.60
C LYS A 14 6.42 9.51 -7.67
N ALA A 15 5.78 8.61 -6.92
CA ALA A 15 6.44 7.66 -6.04
C ALA A 15 7.30 6.64 -6.80
N MET A 16 6.84 6.21 -7.99
CA MET A 16 7.51 5.21 -8.83
C MET A 16 8.26 5.81 -10.03
N ARG A 17 8.53 7.13 -10.04
CA ARG A 17 9.09 7.87 -11.19
C ARG A 17 10.32 7.24 -11.84
N ARG A 18 11.20 6.59 -11.05
CA ARG A 18 12.42 5.94 -11.56
C ARG A 18 12.10 4.67 -12.36
N ALA A 19 11.15 3.87 -11.91
CA ALA A 19 10.70 2.69 -12.62
C ALA A 19 9.88 3.09 -13.87
N VAL A 20 8.98 4.06 -13.74
CA VAL A 20 8.11 4.50 -14.84
C VAL A 20 8.91 5.21 -15.92
N PHE A 21 9.51 6.36 -15.62
CA PHE A 21 10.20 7.21 -16.62
C PHE A 21 11.66 6.81 -16.88
N GLY A 22 12.24 5.91 -16.04
CA GLY A 22 13.54 5.31 -16.30
C GLY A 22 13.41 4.00 -17.06
N LEU A 23 13.03 2.93 -16.34
CA LEU A 23 12.94 1.58 -16.90
C LEU A 23 11.86 1.46 -17.99
N GLY A 24 10.63 1.99 -17.72
CA GLY A 24 9.52 1.89 -18.64
C GLY A 24 9.78 2.63 -19.95
N LEU A 25 10.22 3.91 -19.87
CA LEU A 25 10.59 4.67 -21.07
C LEU A 25 11.70 4.00 -21.88
N ALA A 26 12.77 3.57 -21.21
CA ALA A 26 13.89 2.90 -21.88
C ALA A 26 13.44 1.60 -22.55
N GLN A 27 12.62 0.79 -21.89
CA GLN A 27 12.09 -0.46 -22.45
C GLN A 27 11.26 -0.19 -23.71
N VAL A 28 10.27 0.72 -23.64
CA VAL A 28 9.40 1.01 -24.77
C VAL A 28 10.19 1.61 -25.93
N ALA A 29 11.05 2.60 -25.67
CA ALA A 29 11.83 3.26 -26.71
C ALA A 29 12.78 2.28 -27.41
N ILE A 30 13.55 1.50 -26.64
CA ILE A 30 14.53 0.57 -27.24
C ILE A 30 13.82 -0.58 -27.96
N THR A 31 12.74 -1.13 -27.43
CA THR A 31 11.95 -2.17 -28.11
C THR A 31 11.39 -1.65 -29.43
N THR A 32 10.82 -0.44 -29.43
CA THR A 32 10.25 0.16 -30.63
C THR A 32 11.33 0.42 -31.69
N VAL A 33 12.46 1.01 -31.31
CA VAL A 33 13.57 1.26 -32.23
C VAL A 33 14.16 -0.05 -32.78
N ALA A 34 14.36 -1.05 -31.94
CA ALA A 34 14.86 -2.37 -32.36
C ALA A 34 13.90 -3.03 -33.38
N ALA A 35 12.60 -2.99 -33.11
CA ALA A 35 11.59 -3.53 -34.03
C ALA A 35 11.54 -2.73 -35.35
N MET A 36 11.69 -1.39 -35.31
CA MET A 36 11.80 -0.57 -36.52
C MET A 36 13.01 -0.96 -37.37
N ILE A 37 14.17 -1.19 -36.74
CA ILE A 37 15.39 -1.63 -37.44
C ILE A 37 15.15 -3.00 -38.08
N VAL A 38 14.63 -3.96 -37.32
CA VAL A 38 14.35 -5.33 -37.82
C VAL A 38 13.35 -5.28 -38.99
N SER A 39 12.25 -4.53 -38.82
CA SER A 39 11.25 -4.36 -39.90
C SER A 39 11.84 -3.74 -41.15
N HIS A 40 12.69 -2.74 -41.02
CA HIS A 40 13.38 -2.11 -42.14
C HIS A 40 14.33 -3.07 -42.88
N LEU A 41 15.09 -3.87 -42.10
CA LEU A 41 15.97 -4.90 -42.67
C LEU A 41 15.18 -5.98 -43.42
N LEU A 42 13.94 -6.26 -43.02
CA LEU A 42 13.03 -7.18 -43.69
C LEU A 42 12.28 -6.55 -44.86
N GLY A 43 12.56 -5.29 -45.20
CA GLY A 43 11.97 -4.57 -46.36
C GLY A 43 10.62 -3.90 -46.06
N TYR A 44 10.17 -3.87 -44.81
CA TYR A 44 8.95 -3.15 -44.46
C TYR A 44 9.18 -1.64 -44.31
N ARG A 45 8.11 -0.87 -44.48
CA ARG A 45 8.15 0.58 -44.26
C ARG A 45 8.42 0.88 -42.78
N TRP A 46 9.13 1.97 -42.51
CA TRP A 46 9.46 2.39 -41.13
C TRP A 46 8.20 2.55 -40.24
N LEU A 47 7.06 2.94 -40.84
CA LEU A 47 5.79 3.10 -40.13
C LEU A 47 5.24 1.74 -39.66
N ALA A 48 5.38 0.68 -40.46
CA ALA A 48 5.05 -0.68 -40.02
C ALA A 48 5.96 -1.13 -38.88
N GLY A 49 7.25 -0.78 -38.94
CA GLY A 49 8.18 -1.03 -37.84
C GLY A 49 7.82 -0.29 -36.57
N LEU A 50 7.35 0.96 -36.65
CA LEU A 50 6.86 1.73 -35.51
C LEU A 50 5.64 1.06 -34.87
N ALA A 51 4.67 0.65 -35.69
CA ALA A 51 3.45 0.02 -35.25
C ALA A 51 3.73 -1.36 -34.58
N LEU A 52 4.53 -2.21 -35.24
CA LEU A 52 4.96 -3.50 -34.68
C LEU A 52 5.80 -3.33 -33.43
N GLY A 53 6.69 -2.33 -33.42
CA GLY A 53 7.53 -2.04 -32.26
C GLY A 53 6.74 -1.56 -31.05
N GLY A 54 5.78 -0.65 -31.27
CA GLY A 54 4.84 -0.25 -30.25
C GLY A 54 4.03 -1.43 -29.71
N ALA A 55 3.54 -2.30 -30.60
CA ALA A 55 2.81 -3.50 -30.21
C ALA A 55 3.66 -4.49 -29.41
N VAL A 56 4.88 -4.82 -29.87
CA VAL A 56 5.81 -5.71 -29.13
C VAL A 56 6.23 -5.12 -27.80
N ALA A 57 6.34 -3.79 -27.67
CA ALA A 57 6.71 -3.15 -26.42
C ALA A 57 5.67 -3.35 -25.33
N MET A 58 4.38 -3.50 -25.67
CA MET A 58 3.29 -3.66 -24.68
C MET A 58 3.30 -5.03 -24.01
N SER A 59 3.00 -5.06 -22.72
CA SER A 59 2.75 -6.28 -21.92
C SER A 59 1.35 -6.21 -21.33
N SER A 60 0.76 -7.35 -20.97
CA SER A 60 -0.58 -7.36 -20.37
C SER A 60 -0.56 -6.91 -18.92
N THR A 61 -1.12 -5.73 -18.67
CA THR A 61 -1.29 -5.18 -17.32
C THR A 61 -2.23 -6.04 -16.50
N ALA A 62 -3.34 -6.52 -17.10
CA ALA A 62 -4.32 -7.34 -16.41
C ALA A 62 -3.75 -8.69 -15.94
N ILE A 63 -2.99 -9.40 -16.77
CA ILE A 63 -2.41 -10.70 -16.42
C ILE A 63 -1.33 -10.53 -15.36
N VAL A 64 -0.43 -9.55 -15.54
CA VAL A 64 0.72 -9.36 -14.63
C VAL A 64 0.27 -8.88 -13.26
N SER A 65 -0.61 -7.86 -13.19
CA SER A 65 -1.09 -7.33 -11.91
C SER A 65 -1.87 -8.39 -11.12
N LYS A 66 -2.71 -9.18 -11.81
CA LYS A 66 -3.45 -10.29 -11.20
C LYS A 66 -2.51 -11.36 -10.62
N LEU A 67 -1.53 -11.83 -11.40
CA LEU A 67 -0.58 -12.85 -10.93
C LEU A 67 0.34 -12.34 -9.82
N LEU A 68 0.75 -11.06 -9.86
CA LEU A 68 1.49 -10.44 -8.76
C LEU A 68 0.63 -10.35 -7.48
N ALA A 69 -0.66 -10.03 -7.61
CA ALA A 69 -1.60 -9.96 -6.49
C ALA A 69 -1.83 -11.35 -5.87
N GLU A 70 -2.14 -12.36 -6.68
CA GLU A 70 -2.36 -13.75 -6.24
C GLU A 70 -1.12 -14.33 -5.52
N ARG A 71 0.08 -13.93 -5.94
CA ARG A 71 1.35 -14.36 -5.33
C ARG A 71 1.81 -13.45 -4.19
N THR A 72 1.04 -12.41 -3.85
CA THR A 72 1.41 -11.41 -2.84
C THR A 72 2.77 -10.74 -3.13
N GLU A 73 3.07 -10.49 -4.41
CA GLU A 73 4.36 -9.98 -4.89
C GLU A 73 4.29 -8.52 -5.39
N LEU A 74 3.13 -7.85 -5.29
CA LEU A 74 2.94 -6.45 -5.73
C LEU A 74 3.96 -5.48 -5.13
N ASN A 75 4.25 -5.63 -3.84
CA ASN A 75 5.16 -4.76 -3.10
C ASN A 75 6.64 -5.20 -3.13
N THR A 76 6.95 -6.33 -3.78
CA THR A 76 8.34 -6.80 -3.95
C THR A 76 9.12 -5.89 -4.91
N PRO A 77 10.45 -5.88 -4.89
CA PRO A 77 11.24 -5.08 -5.83
C PRO A 77 10.90 -5.34 -7.29
N HIS A 78 10.77 -6.61 -7.70
CA HIS A 78 10.41 -6.97 -9.08
C HIS A 78 8.95 -6.64 -9.41
N GLY A 79 8.03 -6.73 -8.43
CA GLY A 79 6.65 -6.32 -8.62
C GLY A 79 6.53 -4.81 -8.86
N ARG A 80 7.24 -4.00 -8.07
CA ARG A 80 7.28 -2.53 -8.28
C ARG A 80 7.91 -2.14 -9.61
N ASP A 81 9.02 -2.79 -10.01
CA ASP A 81 9.64 -2.54 -11.30
C ASP A 81 8.69 -2.92 -12.45
N ALA A 82 8.04 -4.09 -12.36
CA ALA A 82 7.06 -4.55 -13.34
C ALA A 82 5.87 -3.59 -13.47
N LEU A 83 5.24 -3.21 -12.34
CA LEU A 83 4.14 -2.23 -12.32
C LEU A 83 4.57 -0.87 -12.86
N GLY A 84 5.78 -0.40 -12.54
CA GLY A 84 6.31 0.84 -13.07
C GLY A 84 6.47 0.83 -14.60
N ILE A 85 6.97 -0.27 -15.17
CA ILE A 85 7.08 -0.45 -16.62
C ILE A 85 5.69 -0.50 -17.26
N LEU A 86 4.74 -1.26 -16.69
CA LEU A 86 3.36 -1.35 -17.19
C LEU A 86 2.66 0.01 -17.21
N LEU A 87 2.78 0.79 -16.13
CA LEU A 87 2.23 2.15 -16.08
C LEU A 87 2.78 3.06 -17.19
N PHE A 88 4.07 2.91 -17.53
CA PHE A 88 4.62 3.66 -18.67
C PHE A 88 4.11 3.13 -20.00
N GLN A 89 3.99 1.82 -20.18
CA GLN A 89 3.43 1.20 -21.38
C GLN A 89 2.00 1.67 -21.63
N ASP A 90 1.16 1.74 -20.59
CA ASP A 90 -0.22 2.23 -20.68
C ASP A 90 -0.29 3.71 -21.07
N LEU A 91 0.67 4.52 -20.64
CA LEU A 91 0.81 5.90 -21.11
C LEU A 91 1.30 5.96 -22.57
N ALA A 92 2.27 5.12 -22.92
CA ALA A 92 2.87 5.09 -24.25
C ALA A 92 1.88 4.61 -25.31
N VAL A 93 0.97 3.67 -25.00
CA VAL A 93 -0.05 3.22 -25.97
C VAL A 93 -0.94 4.36 -26.45
N VAL A 94 -1.27 5.31 -25.57
CA VAL A 94 -2.05 6.50 -25.95
C VAL A 94 -1.28 7.33 -26.97
N ALA A 95 0.04 7.50 -26.78
CA ALA A 95 0.89 8.20 -27.73
C ALA A 95 0.95 7.47 -29.08
N PHE A 96 1.05 6.14 -29.10
CA PHE A 96 1.03 5.35 -30.34
C PHE A 96 -0.31 5.44 -31.07
N LEU A 97 -1.44 5.41 -30.34
CA LEU A 97 -2.78 5.54 -30.92
C LEU A 97 -3.02 6.91 -31.58
N ILE A 98 -2.29 7.92 -31.18
CA ILE A 98 -2.32 9.25 -31.82
C ILE A 98 -1.30 9.32 -32.96
N ALA A 99 -0.09 8.84 -32.75
CA ALA A 99 1.02 8.98 -33.67
C ALA A 99 0.83 8.15 -34.95
N ILE A 100 0.38 6.87 -34.83
CA ILE A 100 0.27 5.95 -35.97
C ILE A 100 -0.71 6.48 -37.05
N PRO A 101 -1.96 6.87 -36.75
CA PRO A 101 -2.87 7.43 -37.74
C PRO A 101 -2.35 8.72 -38.34
N THR A 102 -1.84 9.63 -37.51
CA THR A 102 -1.30 10.92 -37.94
C THR A 102 -0.14 10.77 -38.95
N LEU A 103 0.72 9.77 -38.71
CA LEU A 103 1.85 9.46 -39.60
C LEU A 103 1.42 8.72 -40.88
N ALA A 104 0.29 7.99 -40.82
CA ALA A 104 -0.27 7.27 -41.98
C ALA A 104 -0.86 8.22 -43.04
N GLU A 105 -1.39 9.36 -42.62
CA GLU A 105 -1.98 10.38 -43.53
C GLU A 105 -0.95 11.03 -44.45
N GLY A 106 0.33 10.76 -44.28
CA GLY A 106 1.37 11.11 -45.29
C GLY A 106 1.61 12.61 -45.45
N ALA A 107 1.50 13.40 -44.39
CA ALA A 107 1.70 14.85 -44.44
C ALA A 107 3.11 15.23 -44.93
N ALA A 108 3.18 16.17 -45.84
CA ALA A 108 4.44 16.67 -46.42
C ALA A 108 5.42 17.24 -45.40
N ASP A 109 4.90 17.67 -44.20
CA ASP A 109 5.64 18.20 -43.05
C ASP A 109 5.37 17.36 -41.79
N LEU A 110 5.93 16.14 -41.72
CA LEU A 110 5.79 15.19 -40.62
C LEU A 110 5.99 15.81 -39.23
N TRP A 111 7.03 16.64 -39.07
CA TRP A 111 7.33 17.31 -37.79
C TRP A 111 6.27 18.33 -37.40
N LYS A 112 5.73 19.08 -38.34
CA LYS A 112 4.65 20.05 -38.07
C LYS A 112 3.36 19.32 -37.70
N THR A 113 3.03 18.24 -38.38
CA THR A 113 1.82 17.46 -38.13
C THR A 113 1.88 16.76 -36.77
N LEU A 114 3.02 16.14 -36.43
CA LEU A 114 3.24 15.54 -35.11
C LEU A 114 3.26 16.60 -34.01
N ALA A 115 3.94 17.71 -34.21
CA ALA A 115 3.97 18.81 -33.25
C ALA A 115 2.55 19.36 -33.01
N LEU A 116 1.78 19.56 -34.10
CA LEU A 116 0.40 20.04 -34.03
C LEU A 116 -0.51 19.02 -33.30
N ALA A 117 -0.38 17.73 -33.59
CA ALA A 117 -1.13 16.68 -32.92
C ALA A 117 -0.76 16.60 -31.44
N ALA A 118 0.53 16.68 -31.10
CA ALA A 118 1.01 16.71 -29.71
C ALA A 118 0.52 17.96 -28.96
N VAL A 119 0.54 19.12 -29.60
CA VAL A 119 0.01 20.38 -29.02
C VAL A 119 -1.51 20.27 -28.82
N LYS A 120 -2.27 19.78 -29.81
CA LYS A 120 -3.71 19.55 -29.66
C LYS A 120 -4.02 18.60 -28.52
N ALA A 121 -3.30 17.48 -28.41
CA ALA A 121 -3.46 16.52 -27.34
C ALA A 121 -3.10 17.13 -25.97
N ALA A 122 -2.00 17.87 -25.89
CA ALA A 122 -1.58 18.56 -24.67
C ALA A 122 -2.57 19.65 -24.24
N VAL A 123 -3.08 20.44 -25.20
CA VAL A 123 -4.11 21.45 -24.91
C VAL A 123 -5.42 20.79 -24.48
N ALA A 124 -5.88 19.74 -25.16
CA ALA A 124 -7.07 19.00 -24.76
C ALA A 124 -6.91 18.41 -23.34
N LEU A 125 -5.75 17.79 -23.07
CA LEU A 125 -5.39 17.27 -21.74
C LEU A 125 -5.41 18.39 -20.70
N ALA A 126 -4.76 19.52 -20.96
CA ALA A 126 -4.72 20.64 -20.04
C ALA A 126 -6.12 21.21 -19.77
N VAL A 127 -6.90 21.47 -20.82
CA VAL A 127 -8.26 21.99 -20.69
C VAL A 127 -9.14 21.03 -19.89
N ILE A 128 -9.10 19.77 -20.20
CA ILE A 128 -9.91 18.76 -19.54
C ILE A 128 -9.48 18.60 -18.06
N LEU A 129 -8.18 18.54 -17.76
CA LEU A 129 -7.69 18.41 -16.40
C LEU A 129 -7.93 19.65 -15.55
N PHE A 130 -7.70 20.85 -16.07
CA PHE A 130 -7.86 22.08 -15.29
C PHE A 130 -9.32 22.54 -15.17
N PHE A 131 -10.11 22.40 -16.23
CA PHE A 131 -11.49 22.88 -16.25
C PHE A 131 -12.52 21.75 -16.05
N GLY A 132 -12.17 20.50 -16.31
CA GLY A 132 -13.08 19.36 -16.21
C GLY A 132 -13.31 18.87 -14.76
N GLN A 133 -12.33 19.00 -13.86
CA GLN A 133 -12.40 18.44 -12.51
C GLN A 133 -13.56 19.02 -11.69
N GLY A 134 -13.76 20.33 -11.70
CA GLY A 134 -14.82 21.01 -10.95
C GLY A 134 -16.22 20.56 -11.38
N PRO A 135 -16.58 20.71 -12.66
CA PRO A 135 -17.86 20.26 -13.19
C PRO A 135 -18.13 18.77 -12.99
N ILE A 136 -17.13 17.91 -13.24
CA ILE A 136 -17.27 16.46 -13.08
C ILE A 136 -17.52 16.09 -11.61
N ARG A 137 -16.79 16.69 -10.67
CA ARG A 137 -17.02 16.48 -9.23
C ARG A 137 -18.43 16.92 -8.83
N ALA A 138 -18.86 18.12 -9.26
CA ALA A 138 -20.20 18.61 -8.97
C ALA A 138 -21.30 17.72 -9.56
N TRP A 139 -21.08 17.23 -10.80
CA TRP A 139 -21.99 16.32 -11.48
C TRP A 139 -22.12 14.98 -10.76
N PHE A 140 -21.01 14.34 -10.41
CA PHE A 140 -21.01 13.07 -9.66
C PHE A 140 -21.62 13.24 -8.26
N HIS A 141 -21.39 14.38 -7.61
CA HIS A 141 -22.02 14.68 -6.33
C HIS A 141 -23.56 14.77 -6.46
N LEU A 142 -24.07 15.38 -7.53
CA LEU A 142 -25.51 15.46 -7.81
C LEU A 142 -26.08 14.05 -8.05
N VAL A 143 -25.40 13.23 -8.84
CA VAL A 143 -25.83 11.87 -9.17
C VAL A 143 -25.79 10.96 -7.93
N ALA A 144 -24.72 11.01 -7.14
CA ALA A 144 -24.56 10.20 -5.92
C ALA A 144 -25.66 10.50 -4.88
N ARG A 145 -26.18 11.73 -4.84
CA ARG A 145 -27.33 12.08 -3.97
C ARG A 145 -28.60 11.29 -4.27
N GLN A 146 -28.77 10.80 -5.48
CA GLN A 146 -29.96 10.01 -5.87
C GLN A 146 -29.96 8.58 -5.31
N ARG A 147 -28.82 8.12 -4.75
CA ARG A 147 -28.65 6.79 -4.12
C ARG A 147 -29.08 5.61 -5.00
N SER A 148 -28.99 5.73 -6.32
CA SER A 148 -29.25 4.66 -7.28
C SER A 148 -27.93 4.25 -7.94
N SER A 149 -27.55 2.97 -7.81
CA SER A 149 -26.37 2.37 -8.43
C SER A 149 -26.48 2.33 -9.94
N GLU A 150 -27.70 2.08 -10.47
CA GLU A 150 -27.96 2.05 -11.90
C GLU A 150 -27.76 3.43 -12.54
N LEU A 151 -28.30 4.48 -11.88
CA LEU A 151 -28.15 5.86 -12.33
C LEU A 151 -26.66 6.28 -12.27
N PHE A 152 -25.96 5.88 -11.24
CA PHE A 152 -24.53 6.18 -11.08
C PHE A 152 -23.72 5.53 -12.21
N MET A 153 -23.96 4.25 -12.52
CA MET A 153 -23.33 3.51 -13.60
C MET A 153 -23.62 4.12 -14.98
N LEU A 154 -24.87 4.47 -15.26
CA LEU A 154 -25.23 5.15 -16.51
C LEU A 154 -24.50 6.49 -16.68
N ASN A 155 -24.27 7.21 -15.60
CA ASN A 155 -23.52 8.47 -15.65
C ASN A 155 -22.02 8.27 -15.88
N ILE A 156 -21.42 7.19 -15.37
CA ILE A 156 -20.04 6.84 -15.73
C ILE A 156 -19.93 6.60 -17.22
N LEU A 157 -20.87 5.83 -17.80
CA LEU A 157 -20.91 5.58 -19.24
C LEU A 157 -21.16 6.87 -20.04
N LEU A 158 -22.08 7.73 -19.59
CA LEU A 158 -22.36 9.02 -20.22
C LEU A 158 -21.13 9.91 -20.27
N VAL A 159 -20.42 10.07 -19.16
CA VAL A 159 -19.19 10.88 -19.09
C VAL A 159 -18.10 10.27 -19.96
N THR A 160 -17.92 8.96 -19.93
CA THR A 160 -16.90 8.25 -20.71
C THR A 160 -17.15 8.39 -22.20
N LEU A 161 -18.36 8.05 -22.66
CA LEU A 161 -18.73 8.12 -24.09
C LEU A 161 -18.87 9.57 -24.56
N GLY A 162 -19.36 10.47 -23.71
CA GLY A 162 -19.47 11.89 -24.00
C GLY A 162 -18.11 12.54 -24.25
N LEU A 163 -17.15 12.33 -23.35
CA LEU A 163 -15.77 12.84 -23.55
C LEU A 163 -15.08 12.16 -24.74
N ALA A 164 -15.28 10.85 -24.93
CA ALA A 164 -14.73 10.15 -26.07
C ALA A 164 -15.28 10.70 -27.41
N SER A 165 -16.58 10.97 -27.47
CA SER A 165 -17.21 11.61 -28.65
C SER A 165 -16.74 13.04 -28.88
N LEU A 166 -16.61 13.84 -27.81
CA LEU A 166 -16.11 15.21 -27.90
C LEU A 166 -14.67 15.28 -28.43
N THR A 167 -13.79 14.38 -27.96
CA THR A 167 -12.41 14.31 -28.47
C THR A 167 -12.36 13.87 -29.92
N GLN A 168 -13.23 12.97 -30.35
CA GLN A 168 -13.33 12.55 -31.74
C GLN A 168 -13.79 13.70 -32.66
N ILE A 169 -14.78 14.48 -32.24
CA ILE A 169 -15.22 15.69 -32.97
C ILE A 169 -14.09 16.72 -33.06
N ALA A 170 -13.25 16.81 -32.00
CA ALA A 170 -12.07 17.68 -32.01
C ALA A 170 -10.90 17.17 -32.88
N GLY A 171 -11.08 16.04 -33.61
CA GLY A 171 -10.07 15.43 -34.47
C GLY A 171 -9.01 14.63 -33.69
N LEU A 172 -9.32 14.21 -32.48
CA LEU A 172 -8.50 13.30 -31.64
C LEU A 172 -9.15 11.92 -31.61
N SER A 173 -8.43 10.90 -31.10
CA SER A 173 -8.98 9.55 -31.05
C SER A 173 -10.06 9.39 -29.97
N PHE A 174 -11.07 8.56 -30.25
CA PHE A 174 -12.10 8.14 -29.27
C PHE A 174 -11.48 7.52 -28.01
N ALA A 175 -10.40 6.74 -28.20
CA ALA A 175 -9.66 6.10 -27.11
C ALA A 175 -9.02 7.10 -26.14
N LEU A 176 -8.49 8.21 -26.65
CA LEU A 176 -7.94 9.29 -25.83
C LEU A 176 -9.01 9.92 -24.95
N GLY A 177 -10.20 10.18 -25.48
CA GLY A 177 -11.28 10.76 -24.71
C GLY A 177 -11.76 9.85 -23.57
N ALA A 178 -11.86 8.56 -23.83
CA ALA A 178 -12.19 7.58 -22.79
C ALA A 178 -11.09 7.53 -21.70
N PHE A 179 -9.81 7.58 -22.07
CA PHE A 179 -8.69 7.67 -21.14
C PHE A 179 -8.76 8.95 -20.27
N LEU A 180 -9.02 10.09 -20.88
CA LEU A 180 -9.17 11.37 -20.19
C LEU A 180 -10.36 11.38 -19.21
N ALA A 181 -11.47 10.74 -19.60
CA ALA A 181 -12.63 10.56 -18.72
C ALA A 181 -12.26 9.76 -17.46
N GLY A 182 -11.52 8.67 -17.63
CA GLY A 182 -11.02 7.87 -16.51
C GLY A 182 -10.09 8.66 -15.59
N MET A 183 -9.15 9.41 -16.17
CA MET A 183 -8.21 10.25 -15.41
C MET A 183 -8.92 11.38 -14.63
N LEU A 184 -9.94 12.00 -15.21
CA LEU A 184 -10.74 13.02 -14.52
C LEU A 184 -11.48 12.44 -13.31
N ILE A 185 -12.05 11.25 -13.46
CA ILE A 185 -12.77 10.57 -12.37
C ILE A 185 -11.80 10.06 -11.32
N ALA A 186 -10.59 9.64 -11.71
CA ALA A 186 -9.52 9.20 -10.80
C ALA A 186 -9.12 10.26 -9.75
N GLU A 187 -9.27 11.54 -10.09
CA GLU A 187 -9.00 12.67 -9.20
C GLU A 187 -10.21 13.09 -8.34
N THR A 188 -11.34 12.37 -8.44
CA THR A 188 -12.54 12.61 -7.62
C THR A 188 -12.62 11.66 -6.42
N GLU A 189 -13.44 12.04 -5.44
CA GLU A 189 -13.74 11.23 -4.25
C GLU A 189 -14.45 9.91 -4.60
N TYR A 190 -15.04 9.83 -5.81
CA TYR A 190 -15.83 8.70 -6.29
C TYR A 190 -15.01 7.62 -6.99
N ARG A 191 -13.69 7.78 -7.10
CA ARG A 191 -12.79 6.87 -7.79
C ARG A 191 -13.01 5.40 -7.44
N TYR A 192 -12.99 5.09 -6.14
CA TYR A 192 -13.12 3.69 -5.68
C TYR A 192 -14.49 3.10 -5.98
N GLN A 193 -15.55 3.89 -5.81
CA GLN A 193 -16.89 3.45 -6.16
C GLN A 193 -17.02 3.19 -7.67
N VAL A 194 -16.50 4.09 -8.50
CA VAL A 194 -16.49 3.93 -9.96
C VAL A 194 -15.68 2.70 -10.37
N GLU A 195 -14.54 2.44 -9.72
CA GLU A 195 -13.70 1.27 -9.97
C GLU A 195 -14.45 -0.03 -9.64
N GLU A 196 -15.14 -0.09 -8.51
CA GLU A 196 -15.94 -1.25 -8.10
C GLU A 196 -17.14 -1.49 -9.02
N ASP A 197 -17.89 -0.44 -9.35
CA ASP A 197 -19.09 -0.53 -10.19
C ASP A 197 -18.75 -0.92 -11.63
N ILE A 198 -17.60 -0.48 -12.16
CA ILE A 198 -17.18 -0.77 -13.55
C ILE A 198 -16.51 -2.14 -13.70
N LYS A 199 -15.93 -2.69 -12.63
CA LYS A 199 -15.15 -3.93 -12.66
C LYS A 199 -15.89 -5.11 -13.30
N PRO A 200 -17.16 -5.42 -12.95
CA PRO A 200 -17.89 -6.53 -13.58
C PRO A 200 -18.06 -6.33 -15.09
N PHE A 201 -18.35 -5.10 -15.53
CA PHE A 201 -18.52 -4.79 -16.95
C PHE A 201 -17.20 -4.86 -17.70
N ARG A 202 -16.12 -4.32 -17.11
CA ARG A 202 -14.78 -4.44 -17.67
C ARG A 202 -14.41 -5.90 -17.90
N ASP A 203 -14.64 -6.77 -16.91
CA ASP A 203 -14.23 -8.16 -16.97
C ASP A 203 -15.05 -8.95 -18.02
N VAL A 204 -16.35 -8.67 -18.14
CA VAL A 204 -17.20 -9.25 -19.21
C VAL A 204 -16.79 -8.73 -20.58
N LEU A 205 -16.59 -7.43 -20.75
CA LEU A 205 -16.16 -6.82 -22.01
C LEU A 205 -14.76 -7.27 -22.44
N LEU A 206 -13.86 -7.45 -21.47
CA LEU A 206 -12.53 -8.00 -21.72
C LEU A 206 -12.61 -9.46 -22.17
N GLY A 207 -13.47 -10.26 -21.55
CA GLY A 207 -13.75 -11.63 -21.98
C GLY A 207 -14.31 -11.67 -23.41
N LEU A 208 -15.29 -10.81 -23.72
CA LEU A 208 -15.84 -10.68 -25.08
C LEU A 208 -14.77 -10.25 -26.09
N PHE A 209 -13.91 -9.31 -25.73
CA PHE A 209 -12.78 -8.90 -26.55
C PHE A 209 -11.87 -10.07 -26.89
N PHE A 210 -11.45 -10.88 -25.92
CA PHE A 210 -10.61 -12.06 -26.18
C PHE A 210 -11.30 -13.12 -27.03
N VAL A 211 -12.60 -13.34 -26.82
CA VAL A 211 -13.40 -14.24 -27.68
C VAL A 211 -13.41 -13.72 -29.11
N THR A 212 -13.68 -12.43 -29.30
CA THR A 212 -13.69 -11.82 -30.63
C THR A 212 -12.31 -11.91 -31.30
N VAL A 213 -11.23 -11.63 -30.57
CA VAL A 213 -9.85 -11.79 -31.06
C VAL A 213 -9.57 -13.22 -31.48
N GLY A 214 -10.01 -14.19 -30.68
CA GLY A 214 -9.89 -15.62 -31.03
C GLY A 214 -10.67 -15.99 -32.31
N MET A 215 -11.84 -15.38 -32.53
CA MET A 215 -12.64 -15.59 -33.73
C MET A 215 -12.01 -14.96 -35.00
N TYR A 216 -11.24 -13.89 -34.84
CA TYR A 216 -10.50 -13.28 -35.95
C TYR A 216 -9.27 -14.07 -36.39
N LEU A 217 -8.84 -15.05 -35.59
CA LEU A 217 -7.65 -15.86 -35.88
C LEU A 217 -7.96 -16.91 -36.97
N ASP A 218 -7.29 -16.81 -38.10
CA ASP A 218 -7.38 -17.80 -39.17
C ASP A 218 -6.42 -18.95 -38.90
N LEU A 219 -6.97 -20.06 -38.38
CA LEU A 219 -6.19 -21.26 -38.06
C LEU A 219 -5.54 -21.93 -39.28
N THR A 220 -6.08 -21.70 -40.50
CA THR A 220 -5.48 -22.23 -41.72
C THR A 220 -4.19 -21.49 -42.06
N VAL A 221 -4.17 -20.17 -41.92
CA VAL A 221 -2.97 -19.35 -42.07
C VAL A 221 -1.93 -19.69 -41.01
N VAL A 222 -2.34 -19.84 -39.75
CA VAL A 222 -1.48 -20.23 -38.63
C VAL A 222 -0.84 -21.60 -38.88
N GLY A 223 -1.61 -22.56 -39.34
CA GLY A 223 -1.11 -23.91 -39.65
C GLY A 223 -0.11 -23.92 -40.81
N HIS A 224 -0.42 -23.18 -41.88
CA HIS A 224 0.43 -23.10 -43.06
C HIS A 224 1.79 -22.41 -42.76
N TYR A 225 1.78 -21.39 -41.92
CA TYR A 225 2.97 -20.60 -41.56
C TYR A 225 3.45 -20.87 -40.13
N PHE A 226 3.23 -22.05 -39.57
CA PHE A 226 3.52 -22.39 -38.18
C PHE A 226 4.95 -22.04 -37.74
N GLY A 227 5.93 -22.27 -38.61
CA GLY A 227 7.34 -21.91 -38.32
C GLY A 227 7.55 -20.40 -38.11
N TRP A 228 6.87 -19.55 -38.91
CA TRP A 228 6.88 -18.10 -38.74
C TRP A 228 6.17 -17.66 -37.47
N VAL A 229 5.04 -18.30 -37.13
CA VAL A 229 4.34 -18.03 -35.86
C VAL A 229 5.23 -18.36 -34.67
N CYS A 230 5.93 -19.49 -34.69
CA CYS A 230 6.90 -19.84 -33.63
C CYS A 230 8.05 -18.84 -33.53
N LEU A 231 8.57 -18.37 -34.67
CA LEU A 231 9.63 -17.36 -34.69
C LEU A 231 9.13 -16.02 -34.13
N LEU A 232 7.94 -15.57 -34.54
CA LEU A 232 7.32 -14.32 -34.07
C LEU A 232 6.84 -14.39 -32.61
N LEU A 233 6.60 -15.58 -32.08
CA LEU A 233 6.33 -15.83 -30.66
C LEU A 233 7.64 -15.78 -29.85
N LEU A 234 8.59 -16.65 -30.20
CA LEU A 234 9.80 -16.84 -29.37
C LEU A 234 10.79 -15.67 -29.52
N GLY A 235 10.94 -15.13 -30.73
CA GLY A 235 11.87 -14.02 -31.00
C GLY A 235 11.58 -12.79 -30.12
N PRO A 236 10.40 -12.17 -30.21
CA PRO A 236 10.05 -11.02 -29.39
C PRO A 236 10.01 -11.30 -27.89
N VAL A 237 9.50 -12.47 -27.45
CA VAL A 237 9.46 -12.87 -26.03
C VAL A 237 10.86 -12.95 -25.45
N LEU A 238 11.79 -13.64 -26.12
CA LEU A 238 13.17 -13.77 -25.65
C LEU A 238 13.93 -12.44 -25.73
N ALA A 239 13.76 -11.69 -26.81
CA ALA A 239 14.39 -10.37 -26.97
C ALA A 239 13.93 -9.40 -25.90
N LYS A 240 12.62 -9.34 -25.64
CA LYS A 240 12.03 -8.48 -24.61
C LYS A 240 12.46 -8.90 -23.21
N LEU A 241 12.47 -10.19 -22.90
CA LEU A 241 12.99 -10.73 -21.65
C LEU A 241 14.45 -10.29 -21.46
N ALA A 242 15.32 -10.53 -22.45
CA ALA A 242 16.73 -10.16 -22.38
C ALA A 242 16.93 -8.65 -22.21
N LEU A 243 16.17 -7.84 -22.94
CA LEU A 243 16.21 -6.38 -22.84
C LEU A 243 15.81 -5.89 -21.45
N ILE A 244 14.69 -6.38 -20.90
CA ILE A 244 14.22 -5.97 -19.58
C ILE A 244 15.21 -6.38 -18.50
N VAL A 245 15.77 -7.60 -18.59
CA VAL A 245 16.82 -8.05 -17.67
C VAL A 245 18.04 -7.13 -17.75
N LEU A 246 18.50 -6.81 -18.94
CA LEU A 246 19.64 -5.90 -19.15
C LEU A 246 19.36 -4.51 -18.56
N LEU A 247 18.22 -3.92 -18.89
CA LEU A 247 17.83 -2.60 -18.37
C LEU A 247 17.71 -2.60 -16.85
N ALA A 248 17.00 -3.56 -16.26
CA ALA A 248 16.89 -3.66 -14.80
C ALA A 248 18.28 -3.77 -14.14
N ARG A 249 19.22 -4.50 -14.74
CA ARG A 249 20.61 -4.58 -14.28
C ARG A 249 21.34 -3.24 -14.37
N VAL A 250 21.20 -2.52 -15.47
CA VAL A 250 21.79 -1.18 -15.67
C VAL A 250 21.22 -0.19 -14.64
N PHE A 251 19.95 -0.30 -14.29
CA PHE A 251 19.31 0.51 -13.25
C PHE A 251 19.63 0.06 -11.82
N GLY A 252 20.49 -0.98 -11.66
CA GLY A 252 21.03 -1.41 -10.37
C GLY A 252 20.22 -2.51 -9.67
N ALA A 253 19.25 -3.13 -10.35
CA ALA A 253 18.53 -4.26 -9.76
C ALA A 253 19.41 -5.51 -9.67
N PRO A 254 19.31 -6.32 -8.60
CA PRO A 254 19.95 -7.63 -8.52
C PRO A 254 19.50 -8.55 -9.65
N LEU A 255 20.37 -9.49 -10.09
CA LEU A 255 20.06 -10.39 -11.21
C LEU A 255 18.75 -11.17 -10.99
N GLY A 256 18.49 -11.63 -9.77
CA GLY A 256 17.25 -12.34 -9.44
C GLY A 256 16.00 -11.48 -9.59
N THR A 257 16.05 -10.20 -9.19
CA THR A 257 14.98 -9.23 -9.41
C THR A 257 14.81 -8.95 -10.89
N ALA A 258 15.91 -8.69 -11.62
CA ALA A 258 15.87 -8.38 -13.05
C ALA A 258 15.28 -9.55 -13.86
N LEU A 259 15.65 -10.80 -13.58
CA LEU A 259 15.09 -11.99 -14.23
C LEU A 259 13.59 -12.10 -13.98
N ARG A 260 13.14 -11.97 -12.73
CA ARG A 260 11.70 -12.03 -12.43
C ARG A 260 10.95 -10.93 -13.17
N THR A 261 11.39 -9.66 -13.10
CA THR A 261 10.77 -8.55 -13.85
C THR A 261 10.69 -8.87 -15.34
N GLY A 262 11.76 -9.41 -15.94
CA GLY A 262 11.79 -9.81 -17.34
C GLY A 262 10.74 -10.88 -17.69
N PHE A 263 10.65 -11.95 -16.88
CA PHE A 263 9.67 -13.03 -17.08
C PHE A 263 8.23 -12.55 -16.95
N TYR A 264 7.95 -11.65 -15.97
CA TYR A 264 6.63 -11.08 -15.79
C TYR A 264 6.18 -10.22 -16.98
N LEU A 265 7.12 -9.60 -17.71
CA LEU A 265 6.82 -8.65 -18.78
C LEU A 265 7.14 -9.15 -20.20
N ALA A 266 7.64 -10.37 -20.37
CA ALA A 266 8.09 -10.89 -21.66
C ALA A 266 6.96 -11.10 -22.68
N GLN A 267 5.74 -11.37 -22.20
CA GLN A 267 4.56 -11.61 -23.05
C GLN A 267 4.03 -10.33 -23.69
N ALA A 268 3.18 -10.50 -24.70
CA ALA A 268 2.41 -9.42 -25.33
C ALA A 268 1.25 -8.96 -24.41
N GLY A 269 0.68 -7.80 -24.73
CA GLY A 269 -0.48 -7.25 -24.01
C GLY A 269 -1.69 -7.05 -24.93
N GLU A 270 -2.84 -6.79 -24.34
CA GLU A 270 -4.10 -6.50 -25.02
C GLU A 270 -4.01 -5.28 -25.94
N PHE A 271 -3.23 -4.29 -25.55
CA PHE A 271 -3.04 -3.08 -26.37
C PHE A 271 -2.18 -3.30 -27.60
N ALA A 272 -1.33 -4.33 -27.60
CA ALA A 272 -0.62 -4.76 -28.77
C ALA A 272 -1.58 -5.17 -29.89
N ILE A 273 -2.65 -5.87 -29.54
CA ILE A 273 -3.70 -6.30 -30.49
C ILE A 273 -4.46 -5.08 -31.06
N VAL A 274 -4.76 -4.10 -30.21
CA VAL A 274 -5.42 -2.86 -30.63
C VAL A 274 -4.55 -2.07 -31.60
N LEU A 275 -3.24 -1.94 -31.32
CA LEU A 275 -2.29 -1.27 -32.22
C LEU A 275 -2.13 -2.03 -33.55
N LEU A 276 -2.12 -3.36 -33.50
CA LEU A 276 -2.06 -4.21 -34.68
C LEU A 276 -3.31 -4.05 -35.57
N ALA A 277 -4.51 -4.10 -34.97
CA ALA A 277 -5.77 -3.90 -35.68
C ALA A 277 -5.82 -2.53 -36.33
N LEU A 278 -5.53 -1.46 -35.59
CA LEU A 278 -5.46 -0.09 -36.12
C LEU A 278 -4.50 0.01 -37.31
N SER A 279 -3.33 -0.60 -37.24
CA SER A 279 -2.31 -0.56 -38.26
C SER A 279 -2.71 -1.36 -39.50
N THR A 280 -3.49 -2.42 -39.32
CA THR A 280 -4.07 -3.23 -40.42
C THR A 280 -5.19 -2.46 -41.11
N ASP A 281 -6.07 -1.81 -40.37
CA ASP A 281 -7.17 -0.99 -40.90
C ASP A 281 -6.66 0.23 -41.71
N LEU A 282 -5.53 0.80 -41.29
CA LEU A 282 -4.84 1.88 -42.03
C LEU A 282 -4.01 1.37 -43.21
N GLY A 283 -3.97 0.06 -43.47
CA GLY A 283 -3.19 -0.51 -44.59
C GLY A 283 -1.67 -0.42 -44.39
N ILE A 284 -1.19 -0.17 -43.17
CA ILE A 284 0.24 -0.09 -42.84
C ILE A 284 0.86 -1.50 -42.79
N ILE A 285 0.10 -2.47 -42.33
CA ILE A 285 0.48 -3.88 -42.18
C ILE A 285 -0.47 -4.71 -43.06
N ASP A 286 0.09 -5.63 -43.85
CA ASP A 286 -0.73 -6.54 -44.67
C ASP A 286 -1.46 -7.56 -43.81
N LYS A 287 -2.58 -8.10 -44.35
CA LYS A 287 -3.45 -9.03 -43.58
C LYS A 287 -2.74 -10.32 -43.17
N THR A 288 -1.81 -10.85 -43.99
CA THR A 288 -1.11 -12.09 -43.70
C THR A 288 -0.16 -11.88 -42.52
N LEU A 289 0.66 -10.85 -42.55
CA LEU A 289 1.55 -10.50 -41.44
C LEU A 289 0.76 -10.20 -40.18
N SER A 290 -0.36 -9.49 -40.31
CA SER A 290 -1.26 -9.20 -39.19
C SER A 290 -1.77 -10.47 -38.52
N GLN A 291 -2.20 -11.49 -39.28
CA GLN A 291 -2.65 -12.78 -38.77
C GLN A 291 -1.51 -13.54 -38.04
N LEU A 292 -0.30 -13.55 -38.58
CA LEU A 292 0.84 -14.22 -37.96
C LEU A 292 1.24 -13.56 -36.65
N VAL A 293 1.28 -12.23 -36.64
CA VAL A 293 1.61 -11.45 -35.42
C VAL A 293 0.51 -11.61 -34.38
N LEU A 294 -0.77 -11.55 -34.78
CA LEU A 294 -1.91 -11.79 -33.89
C LEU A 294 -1.84 -13.16 -33.22
N ALA A 295 -1.57 -14.22 -34.01
CA ALA A 295 -1.41 -15.57 -33.50
C ALA A 295 -0.27 -15.66 -32.48
N ALA A 296 0.89 -15.08 -32.79
CA ALA A 296 2.03 -15.05 -31.89
C ALA A 296 1.72 -14.30 -30.60
N MET A 297 1.02 -13.17 -30.67
CA MET A 297 0.60 -12.39 -29.49
C MET A 297 -0.35 -13.16 -28.58
N VAL A 298 -1.40 -13.79 -29.16
CA VAL A 298 -2.37 -14.59 -28.40
C VAL A 298 -1.67 -15.76 -27.72
N LEU A 299 -0.81 -16.50 -28.42
CA LEU A 299 -0.05 -17.59 -27.86
C LEU A 299 0.92 -17.12 -26.76
N SER A 300 1.53 -15.94 -26.95
CA SER A 300 2.40 -15.32 -25.95
C SER A 300 1.64 -14.99 -24.66
N MET A 301 0.41 -14.44 -24.78
CA MET A 301 -0.44 -14.15 -23.62
C MET A 301 -0.88 -15.43 -22.89
N LEU A 302 -1.23 -16.49 -23.64
CA LEU A 302 -1.57 -17.80 -23.07
C LEU A 302 -0.36 -18.45 -22.36
N SER A 303 0.85 -18.20 -22.83
CA SER A 303 2.07 -18.72 -22.21
C SER A 303 2.51 -17.95 -20.95
N ALA A 304 1.94 -16.76 -20.67
CA ALA A 304 2.35 -15.88 -19.59
C ALA A 304 2.35 -16.55 -18.20
N PRO A 305 1.30 -17.27 -17.75
CA PRO A 305 1.31 -17.93 -16.45
C PRO A 305 2.45 -18.95 -16.32
N PHE A 306 2.75 -19.69 -17.39
CA PHE A 306 3.84 -20.67 -17.42
C PHE A 306 5.20 -19.98 -17.36
N LEU A 307 5.41 -18.91 -18.16
CA LEU A 307 6.63 -18.11 -18.11
C LEU A 307 6.91 -17.58 -16.71
N ILE A 308 5.89 -17.04 -16.06
CA ILE A 308 6.00 -16.51 -14.70
C ILE A 308 6.26 -17.61 -13.67
N GLN A 309 5.68 -18.81 -13.85
CA GLN A 309 5.97 -19.95 -12.97
C GLN A 309 7.43 -20.40 -13.05
N PHE A 310 8.05 -20.32 -14.22
CA PHE A 310 9.46 -20.65 -14.40
C PHE A 310 10.44 -19.56 -13.93
N ALA A 311 9.94 -18.33 -13.67
CA ALA A 311 10.78 -17.21 -13.24
C ALA A 311 11.55 -17.50 -11.95
N GLU A 312 10.87 -18.03 -10.94
CA GLU A 312 11.47 -18.30 -9.62
C GLU A 312 12.54 -19.40 -9.65
N PRO A 313 12.28 -20.62 -10.18
CA PRO A 313 13.30 -21.66 -10.22
C PRO A 313 14.51 -21.28 -11.08
N LEU A 314 14.29 -20.56 -12.18
CA LEU A 314 15.40 -20.14 -13.04
C LEU A 314 16.21 -19.00 -12.40
N ALA A 315 15.54 -18.02 -11.77
CA ALA A 315 16.22 -16.99 -11.01
C ALA A 315 17.10 -17.60 -9.91
N ARG A 316 16.60 -18.58 -9.17
CA ARG A 316 17.38 -19.28 -8.13
C ARG A 316 18.60 -20.00 -8.70
N ARG A 317 18.48 -20.69 -9.84
CA ARG A 317 19.60 -21.40 -10.47
C ARG A 317 20.69 -20.46 -10.99
N LEU A 318 20.29 -19.33 -11.60
CA LEU A 318 21.22 -18.37 -12.19
C LEU A 318 21.84 -17.40 -11.17
N THR A 319 21.26 -17.29 -9.97
CA THR A 319 21.75 -16.40 -8.89
C THR A 319 22.50 -17.17 -7.79
N ALA A 320 23.14 -18.28 -8.11
CA ALA A 320 23.92 -19.06 -7.14
C ALA A 320 24.96 -18.22 -6.37
N ASN A 321 25.52 -17.16 -6.98
CA ASN A 321 26.40 -16.20 -6.30
C ASN A 321 25.68 -15.28 -5.29
N ASP A 322 24.36 -15.07 -5.42
CA ASP A 322 23.58 -14.37 -4.40
C ASP A 322 23.49 -15.18 -3.09
N TRP A 323 23.75 -16.50 -3.14
CA TRP A 323 23.84 -17.33 -1.95
C TRP A 323 25.00 -16.90 -1.03
N LEU A 324 26.17 -16.53 -1.60
CA LEU A 324 27.30 -16.05 -0.81
C LEU A 324 27.00 -14.72 -0.10
N THR A 325 26.33 -13.79 -0.78
CA THR A 325 25.88 -12.53 -0.18
C THR A 325 24.80 -12.77 0.86
N ARG A 326 23.88 -13.70 0.63
CA ARG A 326 22.86 -14.11 1.61
C ARG A 326 23.48 -14.84 2.80
N ALA A 327 24.42 -15.76 2.56
CA ALA A 327 25.15 -16.44 3.63
C ALA A 327 25.91 -15.43 4.50
N ALA A 328 26.56 -14.42 3.89
CA ALA A 328 27.22 -13.35 4.63
C ALA A 328 26.23 -12.49 5.42
N GLN A 329 25.03 -12.21 4.89
CA GLN A 329 23.97 -11.49 5.61
C GLN A 329 23.46 -12.31 6.80
N LEU A 330 23.15 -13.59 6.60
CA LEU A 330 22.71 -14.50 7.67
C LEU A 330 23.78 -14.66 8.75
N THR A 331 25.06 -14.75 8.35
CA THR A 331 26.19 -14.79 9.27
C THR A 331 26.31 -13.50 10.09
N ASN A 332 26.08 -12.34 9.47
CA ASN A 332 26.11 -11.05 10.17
C ASN A 332 24.95 -10.91 11.16
N ILE A 333 23.74 -11.34 10.77
CA ILE A 333 22.58 -11.40 11.68
C ILE A 333 22.89 -12.33 12.85
N ALA A 334 23.34 -13.55 12.57
CA ALA A 334 23.65 -14.55 13.60
C ALA A 334 24.79 -14.09 14.54
N ALA A 335 25.84 -13.46 14.02
CA ALA A 335 26.94 -12.93 14.83
C ALA A 335 26.46 -11.88 15.86
N ARG A 336 25.54 -11.02 15.50
CA ARG A 336 24.95 -10.04 16.42
C ARG A 336 23.95 -10.64 17.40
N THR A 337 23.46 -11.84 17.12
CA THR A 337 22.47 -12.55 17.95
C THR A 337 23.12 -13.49 18.96
N LEU A 338 24.36 -13.99 18.70
CA LEU A 338 25.03 -15.03 19.49
C LEU A 338 25.12 -14.70 20.99
N ALA A 339 25.27 -13.43 21.34
CA ALA A 339 25.38 -12.97 22.74
C ALA A 339 24.02 -12.66 23.39
N ARG A 340 22.90 -12.79 22.67
CA ARG A 340 21.57 -12.37 23.17
C ARG A 340 20.72 -13.57 23.51
N GLN A 341 20.08 -13.49 24.66
CA GLN A 341 19.08 -14.46 25.13
C GLN A 341 17.84 -13.68 25.56
N GLU A 342 16.67 -14.25 25.38
CA GLU A 342 15.37 -13.66 25.78
C GLU A 342 15.13 -12.25 25.22
N HIS A 343 15.54 -12.02 24.00
CA HIS A 343 15.40 -10.72 23.32
C HIS A 343 14.10 -10.63 22.52
N VAL A 344 13.72 -9.39 22.18
CA VAL A 344 12.58 -9.09 21.29
C VAL A 344 13.08 -8.95 19.86
N ILE A 345 12.44 -9.63 18.90
CA ILE A 345 12.70 -9.43 17.46
C ILE A 345 11.72 -8.38 16.94
N ILE A 346 12.24 -7.26 16.43
CA ILE A 346 11.45 -6.20 15.79
C ILE A 346 11.52 -6.39 14.27
N CYS A 347 10.40 -6.68 13.65
CA CYS A 347 10.28 -6.77 12.19
C CYS A 347 9.87 -5.42 11.64
N GLY A 348 10.83 -4.69 11.02
CA GLY A 348 10.71 -3.31 10.53
C GLY A 348 11.27 -2.27 11.50
N TYR A 349 12.13 -1.37 11.00
CA TYR A 349 12.73 -0.29 11.80
C TYR A 349 12.33 1.09 11.26
N GLY A 350 11.07 1.22 10.83
CA GLY A 350 10.41 2.48 10.54
C GLY A 350 10.08 3.26 11.81
N ARG A 351 9.26 4.31 11.73
CA ARG A 351 8.89 5.16 12.89
C ARG A 351 8.38 4.36 14.10
N SER A 352 7.49 3.41 13.87
CA SER A 352 6.94 2.58 14.95
C SER A 352 8.00 1.65 15.56
N GLY A 353 8.86 1.04 14.72
CA GLY A 353 9.97 0.20 15.19
C GLY A 353 11.01 0.97 15.99
N GLN A 354 11.36 2.18 15.57
CA GLN A 354 12.28 3.06 16.29
C GLN A 354 11.73 3.49 17.65
N ASN A 355 10.44 3.85 17.71
CA ASN A 355 9.81 4.21 18.98
C ASN A 355 9.75 3.02 19.94
N LEU A 356 9.39 1.82 19.43
CA LEU A 356 9.42 0.60 20.23
C LEU A 356 10.84 0.29 20.74
N ALA A 357 11.86 0.40 19.89
CA ALA A 357 13.24 0.16 20.25
C ALA A 357 13.69 1.08 21.39
N ARG A 358 13.39 2.39 21.32
CA ARG A 358 13.69 3.34 22.41
C ARG A 358 13.03 2.97 23.75
N LEU A 359 11.78 2.50 23.70
CA LEU A 359 11.08 2.06 24.91
C LEU A 359 11.71 0.80 25.49
N LEU A 360 12.08 -0.17 24.65
CA LEU A 360 12.77 -1.39 25.10
C LEU A 360 14.16 -1.08 25.67
N GLU A 361 14.89 -0.12 25.07
CA GLU A 361 16.17 0.36 25.61
C GLU A 361 16.01 1.02 26.97
N ALA A 362 14.98 1.84 27.15
CA ALA A 362 14.69 2.49 28.43
C ALA A 362 14.36 1.51 29.56
N GLU A 363 13.79 0.35 29.22
CA GLU A 363 13.47 -0.75 30.13
C GLU A 363 14.57 -1.82 30.20
N GLU A 364 15.74 -1.55 29.60
CA GLU A 364 16.89 -2.47 29.54
C GLU A 364 16.57 -3.83 28.89
N ILE A 365 15.53 -3.88 28.02
CA ILE A 365 15.13 -5.09 27.33
C ILE A 365 15.93 -5.22 26.03
N SER A 366 16.65 -6.32 25.89
CA SER A 366 17.41 -6.63 24.67
C SER A 366 16.50 -6.82 23.47
N PHE A 367 16.84 -6.22 22.34
CA PHE A 367 16.12 -6.44 21.08
C PHE A 367 17.09 -6.55 19.89
N LEU A 368 16.59 -7.12 18.80
CA LEU A 368 17.22 -7.09 17.49
C LEU A 368 16.18 -6.70 16.45
N ALA A 369 16.44 -5.61 15.69
CA ALA A 369 15.56 -5.19 14.63
C ALA A 369 16.04 -5.68 13.26
N LEU A 370 15.12 -6.18 12.45
CA LEU A 370 15.32 -6.53 11.04
C LEU A 370 14.66 -5.47 10.17
N ASP A 371 15.38 -4.88 9.22
CA ASP A 371 14.80 -4.00 8.20
C ASP A 371 15.35 -4.33 6.82
N SER A 372 14.50 -4.24 5.82
CA SER A 372 14.83 -4.47 4.40
C SER A 372 15.34 -3.22 3.68
N ASP A 373 15.38 -2.06 4.34
CA ASP A 373 15.91 -0.81 3.83
C ASP A 373 17.40 -0.64 4.22
N PRO A 374 18.34 -0.76 3.26
CA PRO A 374 19.76 -0.65 3.57
C PRO A 374 20.19 0.73 4.08
N GLN A 375 19.44 1.79 3.75
CA GLN A 375 19.76 3.14 4.19
C GLN A 375 19.40 3.31 5.67
N ARG A 376 18.18 2.89 6.07
CA ARG A 376 17.76 2.89 7.47
C ARG A 376 18.68 2.07 8.37
N VAL A 377 19.08 0.89 7.89
CA VAL A 377 20.01 0.03 8.64
C VAL A 377 21.37 0.72 8.85
N ARG A 378 21.89 1.40 7.81
CA ARG A 378 23.17 2.15 7.92
C ARG A 378 23.06 3.32 8.89
N GLU A 379 22.00 4.10 8.80
CA GLU A 379 21.76 5.24 9.71
C GLU A 379 21.65 4.75 11.17
N ALA A 380 20.82 3.73 11.41
CA ALA A 380 20.67 3.16 12.74
C ALA A 380 21.96 2.51 13.30
N ALA A 381 22.75 1.87 12.44
CA ALA A 381 24.03 1.28 12.84
C ALA A 381 25.09 2.35 13.18
N ALA A 382 25.06 3.51 12.52
CA ALA A 382 25.91 4.65 12.84
C ALA A 382 25.59 5.23 14.24
N ASP A 383 24.30 5.19 14.64
CA ASP A 383 23.84 5.62 15.95
C ASP A 383 23.99 4.54 17.04
N GLY A 384 24.65 3.40 16.73
CA GLY A 384 24.86 2.29 17.67
C GLY A 384 23.64 1.38 17.86
N GLY A 385 22.59 1.54 17.07
CA GLY A 385 21.35 0.76 17.17
C GLY A 385 21.54 -0.71 16.82
N SER A 386 20.76 -1.56 17.48
CA SER A 386 20.73 -3.02 17.29
C SER A 386 19.90 -3.41 16.07
N VAL A 387 20.27 -2.89 14.89
CA VAL A 387 19.53 -3.09 13.64
C VAL A 387 20.40 -3.82 12.63
N VAL A 388 19.83 -4.80 11.93
CA VAL A 388 20.50 -5.56 10.87
C VAL A 388 19.67 -5.59 9.60
N TYR A 389 20.34 -5.63 8.46
CA TYR A 389 19.69 -5.78 7.18
C TYR A 389 19.16 -7.21 7.02
N GLY A 390 17.85 -7.35 6.85
CA GLY A 390 17.20 -8.63 6.63
C GLY A 390 15.71 -8.49 6.31
N ASP A 391 15.23 -9.42 5.51
CA ASP A 391 13.80 -9.54 5.19
C ASP A 391 13.15 -10.47 6.23
N ALA A 392 12.39 -9.89 7.16
CA ALA A 392 11.71 -10.62 8.23
C ALA A 392 10.63 -11.60 7.72
N GLY A 393 10.13 -11.42 6.49
CA GLY A 393 9.24 -12.38 5.84
C GLY A 393 9.90 -13.70 5.44
N ARG A 394 11.21 -13.86 5.68
CA ARG A 394 11.96 -15.08 5.40
C ARG A 394 12.29 -15.83 6.68
N ARG A 395 12.01 -17.13 6.65
CA ARG A 395 12.30 -18.03 7.79
C ARG A 395 13.76 -17.97 8.23
N GLU A 396 14.68 -18.00 7.26
CA GLU A 396 16.13 -18.01 7.52
C GLU A 396 16.60 -16.74 8.25
N ALA A 397 16.01 -15.59 7.93
CA ALA A 397 16.32 -14.32 8.57
C ALA A 397 15.82 -14.30 10.03
N LEU A 398 14.62 -14.79 10.29
CA LEU A 398 14.07 -14.93 11.65
C LEU A 398 14.88 -15.92 12.49
N MET A 399 15.26 -17.05 11.91
CA MET A 399 16.12 -18.04 12.60
C MET A 399 17.50 -17.48 12.93
N ALA A 400 18.12 -16.76 11.99
CA ALA A 400 19.39 -16.07 12.21
C ALA A 400 19.27 -14.95 13.24
N ALA A 401 18.11 -14.26 13.31
CA ALA A 401 17.80 -13.27 14.33
C ALA A 401 17.54 -13.87 15.73
N GLY A 402 17.70 -15.18 15.86
CA GLY A 402 17.60 -15.88 17.16
C GLY A 402 16.17 -16.19 17.58
N LEU A 403 15.28 -16.47 16.64
CA LEU A 403 13.90 -16.86 16.94
C LEU A 403 13.82 -18.01 17.98
N SER A 404 14.79 -18.93 17.95
CA SER A 404 14.89 -20.04 18.91
C SER A 404 15.07 -19.59 20.38
N LYS A 405 15.51 -18.35 20.62
CA LYS A 405 15.78 -17.76 21.93
C LYS A 405 14.99 -16.47 22.17
N ALA A 406 14.16 -16.07 21.20
CA ALA A 406 13.37 -14.86 21.31
C ALA A 406 12.25 -15.01 22.35
N ARG A 407 11.97 -13.90 23.04
CA ARG A 407 10.87 -13.77 24.00
C ARG A 407 9.58 -13.31 23.34
N ALA A 408 9.69 -12.48 22.29
CA ALA A 408 8.56 -12.01 21.51
C ALA A 408 9.01 -11.57 20.10
N VAL A 409 8.07 -11.55 19.17
CA VAL A 409 8.25 -10.97 17.83
C VAL A 409 7.23 -9.86 17.65
N VAL A 410 7.68 -8.68 17.16
CA VAL A 410 6.81 -7.53 16.95
C VAL A 410 6.92 -7.06 15.49
N VAL A 411 5.82 -7.13 14.76
CA VAL A 411 5.73 -6.66 13.37
C VAL A 411 5.23 -5.22 13.39
N THR A 412 6.08 -4.27 12.99
CA THR A 412 5.84 -2.82 13.13
C THR A 412 5.39 -2.15 11.84
N PHE A 413 5.25 -2.88 10.75
CA PHE A 413 4.74 -2.39 9.47
C PHE A 413 3.33 -2.96 9.20
N ALA A 414 2.53 -2.21 8.46
CA ALA A 414 1.16 -2.60 8.11
C ALA A 414 1.12 -3.25 6.70
N ASP A 415 1.75 -4.43 6.56
CA ASP A 415 1.72 -5.25 5.34
C ASP A 415 1.27 -6.66 5.72
N THR A 416 -0.02 -6.91 5.62
CA THR A 416 -0.66 -8.16 6.05
C THR A 416 -0.12 -9.41 5.38
N PRO A 417 0.18 -9.42 4.05
CA PRO A 417 0.78 -10.59 3.43
C PRO A 417 2.14 -10.99 4.03
N THR A 418 2.99 -10.02 4.35
CA THR A 418 4.28 -10.30 5.01
C THR A 418 4.09 -10.67 6.47
N ALA A 419 3.15 -10.03 7.18
CA ALA A 419 2.81 -10.39 8.55
C ALA A 419 2.33 -11.84 8.67
N LEU A 420 1.48 -12.30 7.75
CA LEU A 420 1.03 -13.70 7.68
C LEU A 420 2.18 -14.69 7.46
N LYS A 421 3.17 -14.34 6.63
CA LYS A 421 4.38 -15.18 6.45
C LYS A 421 5.20 -15.25 7.73
N ILE A 422 5.37 -14.13 8.43
CA ILE A 422 6.08 -14.08 9.72
C ILE A 422 5.36 -14.95 10.75
N LEU A 423 4.04 -14.78 10.89
CA LEU A 423 3.21 -15.58 11.80
C LEU A 423 3.35 -17.07 11.50
N HIS A 424 3.25 -17.47 10.23
CA HIS A 424 3.43 -18.87 9.82
C HIS A 424 4.82 -19.41 10.21
N HIS A 425 5.89 -18.66 9.94
CA HIS A 425 7.25 -19.10 10.25
C HIS A 425 7.54 -19.15 11.74
N VAL A 426 7.00 -18.18 12.51
CA VAL A 426 7.14 -18.20 13.97
C VAL A 426 6.36 -19.35 14.56
N HIS A 427 5.11 -19.54 14.16
CA HIS A 427 4.25 -20.63 14.67
C HIS A 427 4.79 -22.02 14.34
N GLU A 428 5.37 -22.20 13.14
CA GLU A 428 6.02 -23.46 12.74
C GLU A 428 7.29 -23.75 13.57
N ALA A 429 8.09 -22.71 13.88
CA ALA A 429 9.37 -22.88 14.56
C ALA A 429 9.24 -22.85 16.10
N ARG A 430 8.43 -21.96 16.63
CA ARG A 430 8.25 -21.68 18.07
C ARG A 430 6.82 -21.19 18.37
N PRO A 431 5.82 -22.09 18.45
CA PRO A 431 4.42 -21.72 18.66
C PRO A 431 4.15 -20.99 19.98
N GLU A 432 5.05 -21.11 20.96
CA GLU A 432 4.96 -20.44 22.25
C GLU A 432 5.43 -18.97 22.23
N VAL A 433 6.13 -18.52 21.18
CA VAL A 433 6.61 -17.14 21.10
C VAL A 433 5.46 -16.22 20.67
N PRO A 434 5.06 -15.25 21.50
CA PRO A 434 4.00 -14.33 21.14
C PRO A 434 4.41 -13.41 19.99
N VAL A 435 3.51 -13.24 19.03
CA VAL A 435 3.69 -12.32 17.91
C VAL A 435 2.67 -11.21 18.01
N ILE A 436 3.15 -9.97 18.07
CA ILE A 436 2.33 -8.76 18.02
C ILE A 436 2.41 -8.19 16.60
N VAL A 437 1.26 -7.89 16.01
CA VAL A 437 1.18 -7.37 14.64
C VAL A 437 0.50 -6.01 14.63
N ARG A 438 1.12 -5.01 14.00
CA ARG A 438 0.50 -3.71 13.73
C ARG A 438 -0.28 -3.77 12.43
N THR A 439 -1.49 -3.23 12.43
CA THR A 439 -2.32 -3.01 11.22
C THR A 439 -2.67 -1.54 11.08
N LEU A 440 -3.17 -1.14 9.91
CA LEU A 440 -3.67 0.21 9.71
C LEU A 440 -5.02 0.40 10.41
N ASP A 441 -5.94 -0.52 10.17
CA ASP A 441 -7.30 -0.55 10.71
C ASP A 441 -7.68 -1.95 11.22
N ASP A 442 -8.93 -2.17 11.56
CA ASP A 442 -9.46 -3.41 12.10
C ASP A 442 -9.98 -4.41 11.04
N THR A 443 -9.89 -4.07 9.75
CA THR A 443 -10.43 -4.88 8.64
C THR A 443 -9.81 -6.28 8.60
N GLU A 444 -8.51 -6.40 8.89
CA GLU A 444 -7.74 -7.65 8.81
C GLU A 444 -7.44 -8.28 10.18
N LEU A 445 -8.03 -7.73 11.25
CA LEU A 445 -7.82 -8.15 12.63
C LEU A 445 -8.13 -9.64 12.83
N ASP A 446 -9.32 -10.08 12.40
CA ASP A 446 -9.75 -11.48 12.55
C ASP A 446 -8.86 -12.46 11.76
N LEU A 447 -8.37 -12.04 10.59
CA LEU A 447 -7.48 -12.84 9.76
C LEU A 447 -6.13 -13.09 10.46
N LEU A 448 -5.55 -12.05 11.03
CA LEU A 448 -4.25 -12.12 11.71
C LEU A 448 -4.35 -12.87 13.04
N LEU A 449 -5.43 -12.68 13.80
CA LEU A 449 -5.67 -13.47 15.02
C LEU A 449 -5.85 -14.96 14.73
N LYS A 450 -6.61 -15.32 13.69
CA LYS A 450 -6.74 -16.72 13.23
C LYS A 450 -5.42 -17.30 12.73
N ALA A 451 -4.53 -16.47 12.18
CA ALA A 451 -3.19 -16.88 11.76
C ALA A 451 -2.20 -17.07 12.94
N GLY A 452 -2.62 -16.83 14.19
CA GLY A 452 -1.82 -17.07 15.39
C GLY A 452 -1.13 -15.81 15.93
N ALA A 453 -1.56 -14.61 15.58
CA ALA A 453 -1.11 -13.40 16.28
C ALA A 453 -1.60 -13.43 17.73
N ALA A 454 -0.70 -13.19 18.67
CA ALA A 454 -1.05 -13.04 20.08
C ALA A 454 -1.86 -11.75 20.31
N GLU A 455 -1.49 -10.69 19.58
CA GLU A 455 -2.19 -9.41 19.61
C GLU A 455 -2.07 -8.72 18.25
N VAL A 456 -3.13 -8.00 17.86
CA VAL A 456 -3.17 -7.15 16.66
C VAL A 456 -3.53 -5.74 17.06
N VAL A 457 -2.67 -4.77 16.71
CA VAL A 457 -2.79 -3.37 17.10
C VAL A 457 -3.18 -2.51 15.90
N PRO A 458 -4.46 -2.09 15.76
CA PRO A 458 -4.91 -1.19 14.71
C PRO A 458 -4.50 0.26 15.04
N GLU A 459 -3.69 0.87 14.17
CA GLU A 459 -3.15 2.22 14.38
C GLU A 459 -4.25 3.30 14.45
N VAL A 460 -5.25 3.21 13.57
CA VAL A 460 -6.37 4.16 13.52
C VAL A 460 -7.19 4.13 14.81
N LEU A 461 -7.42 2.94 15.37
CA LEU A 461 -8.15 2.80 16.63
C LEU A 461 -7.39 3.44 17.80
N GLU A 462 -6.10 3.11 17.95
CA GLU A 462 -5.26 3.68 19.01
C GLU A 462 -5.11 5.20 18.89
N GLY A 463 -4.92 5.71 17.68
CA GLY A 463 -4.90 7.15 17.42
C GLY A 463 -6.23 7.82 17.79
N SER A 464 -7.36 7.18 17.49
CA SER A 464 -8.69 7.67 17.82
C SER A 464 -8.95 7.67 19.34
N LEU A 465 -8.50 6.64 20.06
CA LEU A 465 -8.58 6.57 21.51
C LEU A 465 -7.74 7.68 22.17
N MET A 466 -6.55 7.94 21.64
CA MET A 466 -5.69 9.03 22.14
C MET A 466 -6.36 10.40 21.89
N LEU A 467 -6.90 10.62 20.69
CA LEU A 467 -7.61 11.86 20.36
C LEU A 467 -8.85 12.05 21.27
N ALA A 468 -9.64 11.00 21.47
CA ALA A 468 -10.79 11.01 22.36
C ALA A 468 -10.37 11.32 23.81
N SER A 469 -9.24 10.76 24.27
CA SER A 469 -8.68 11.02 25.60
C SER A 469 -8.42 12.51 25.82
N HIS A 470 -7.66 13.10 24.89
CA HIS A 470 -7.31 14.52 24.97
C HIS A 470 -8.56 15.41 24.87
N SER A 471 -9.50 15.06 23.98
CA SER A 471 -10.76 15.80 23.84
C SER A 471 -11.58 15.75 25.11
N LEU A 472 -11.74 14.59 25.74
CA LEU A 472 -12.47 14.43 26.98
C LEU A 472 -11.85 15.23 28.14
N LEU A 473 -10.51 15.24 28.23
CA LEU A 473 -9.77 16.04 29.20
C LEU A 473 -9.99 17.54 28.99
N LEU A 474 -9.93 18.01 27.74
CA LEU A 474 -10.16 19.42 27.39
C LEU A 474 -11.59 19.88 27.73
N VAL A 475 -12.58 19.00 27.63
CA VAL A 475 -13.98 19.29 27.99
C VAL A 475 -14.21 19.17 29.49
N GLY A 476 -13.16 18.85 30.30
CA GLY A 476 -13.23 18.81 31.76
C GLY A 476 -13.67 17.48 32.35
N VAL A 477 -13.62 16.39 31.60
CA VAL A 477 -13.82 15.04 32.15
C VAL A 477 -12.61 14.68 33.00
N PRO A 478 -12.79 14.25 34.26
CA PRO A 478 -11.68 13.87 35.15
C PRO A 478 -10.81 12.76 34.55
N LEU A 479 -9.48 12.90 34.69
CA LEU A 479 -8.49 11.98 34.13
C LEU A 479 -8.77 10.51 34.45
N ASN A 480 -9.11 10.20 35.71
CA ASN A 480 -9.41 8.85 36.15
C ASN A 480 -10.59 8.22 35.38
N ARG A 481 -11.59 9.03 35.02
CA ARG A 481 -12.74 8.55 34.24
C ARG A 481 -12.36 8.31 32.77
N VAL A 482 -11.51 9.17 32.22
CA VAL A 482 -10.98 9.02 30.86
C VAL A 482 -10.14 7.74 30.79
N LEU A 483 -9.21 7.56 31.73
CA LEU A 483 -8.35 6.36 31.79
C LEU A 483 -9.17 5.08 31.93
N LEU A 484 -10.17 5.08 32.84
CA LEU A 484 -11.06 3.93 33.00
C LEU A 484 -11.80 3.59 31.70
N ARG A 485 -12.34 4.61 31.00
CA ARG A 485 -13.09 4.41 29.76
C ARG A 485 -12.21 3.82 28.65
N ILE A 486 -10.99 4.33 28.50
CA ILE A 486 -10.03 3.83 27.52
C ILE A 486 -9.62 2.41 27.87
N ARG A 487 -9.35 2.15 29.15
CA ARG A 487 -9.05 0.81 29.65
C ARG A 487 -10.16 -0.18 29.29
N THR A 488 -11.42 0.14 29.56
CA THR A 488 -12.57 -0.70 29.21
C THR A 488 -12.62 -0.99 27.70
N ILE A 489 -12.42 0.01 26.83
CA ILE A 489 -12.43 -0.19 25.38
C ILE A 489 -11.27 -1.09 24.94
N ARG A 490 -10.08 -0.92 25.53
CA ARG A 490 -8.93 -1.79 25.25
C ARG A 490 -9.15 -3.21 25.74
N GLU A 491 -9.69 -3.40 26.93
CA GLU A 491 -10.04 -4.72 27.50
C GLU A 491 -11.06 -5.48 26.63
N GLU A 492 -12.01 -4.78 26.04
CA GLU A 492 -12.97 -5.37 25.11
C GLU A 492 -12.34 -5.82 23.78
N ARG A 493 -11.29 -5.12 23.33
CA ARG A 493 -10.65 -5.32 22.02
C ARG A 493 -9.38 -6.17 22.06
N TYR A 494 -8.56 -6.06 23.10
CA TYR A 494 -7.25 -6.70 23.17
C TYR A 494 -7.21 -7.86 24.16
N SER A 495 -6.84 -9.04 23.67
CA SER A 495 -6.81 -10.26 24.48
C SER A 495 -5.74 -10.23 25.56
N LEU A 496 -4.57 -9.66 25.28
CA LEU A 496 -3.47 -9.52 26.25
C LEU A 496 -3.85 -8.60 27.43
N PHE A 497 -4.61 -7.54 27.15
CA PHE A 497 -5.06 -6.64 28.21
C PHE A 497 -6.17 -7.24 29.08
N ARG A 498 -6.94 -8.21 28.59
CA ARG A 498 -7.95 -8.92 29.39
C ARG A 498 -7.32 -9.69 30.54
N GLY A 499 -6.16 -10.32 30.32
CA GLY A 499 -5.45 -11.07 31.36
C GLY A 499 -4.73 -10.21 32.38
N PHE A 500 -4.21 -9.05 31.97
CA PHE A 500 -3.46 -8.13 32.81
C PHE A 500 -4.34 -7.31 33.77
N PHE A 501 -5.60 -7.10 33.44
CA PHE A 501 -6.49 -6.21 34.18
C PHE A 501 -7.62 -6.93 34.90
N HIS A 502 -7.82 -8.21 34.65
CA HIS A 502 -8.67 -9.10 35.44
C HIS A 502 -7.79 -10.02 36.29
N GLY A 503 -7.13 -9.43 37.26
CA GLY A 503 -6.44 -10.20 38.29
C GLY A 503 -7.43 -10.98 39.15
N ALA A 504 -7.96 -12.09 38.60
CA ALA A 504 -8.51 -13.13 39.46
C ALA A 504 -7.41 -13.88 40.23
N THR A 505 -6.13 -13.55 39.94
CA THR A 505 -4.95 -14.17 40.58
C THR A 505 -3.99 -13.16 41.22
N ASP A 506 -4.19 -11.84 41.04
CA ASP A 506 -3.37 -10.85 41.71
C ASP A 506 -3.99 -10.48 43.09
N ILE A 507 -3.64 -11.28 44.06
CA ILE A 507 -3.91 -11.00 45.49
C ILE A 507 -3.30 -9.64 45.89
N ALA A 508 -2.27 -9.16 45.20
CA ALA A 508 -1.66 -7.86 45.39
C ALA A 508 -2.59 -6.70 44.99
N ASP A 509 -3.29 -6.77 43.81
CA ASP A 509 -4.22 -5.72 43.36
C ASP A 509 -5.49 -5.65 44.24
N ALA A 510 -5.97 -6.77 44.74
CA ALA A 510 -7.07 -6.78 45.69
C ALA A 510 -6.66 -6.17 47.05
N ALA A 511 -5.41 -6.36 47.46
CA ALA A 511 -4.86 -5.74 48.68
C ALA A 511 -4.56 -4.24 48.48
N GLU A 512 -4.14 -3.81 47.31
CA GLU A 512 -3.92 -2.39 46.97
C GLU A 512 -5.22 -1.58 46.88
N ASN A 513 -6.32 -2.17 46.42
CA ASN A 513 -7.65 -1.56 46.41
C ASN A 513 -8.28 -1.46 47.83
N VAL A 514 -7.79 -2.16 48.79
CA VAL A 514 -8.27 -2.12 50.17
C VAL A 514 -7.43 -1.19 51.06
N GLN A 515 -6.18 -0.87 50.64
CA GLN A 515 -5.31 0.01 51.44
C GLN A 515 -5.69 1.49 51.25
N PRO A 516 -5.74 2.26 52.34
CA PRO A 516 -5.90 3.70 52.28
C PRO A 516 -4.73 4.33 51.51
N ARG A 517 -5.03 5.18 50.53
CA ARG A 517 -4.02 5.92 49.75
C ARG A 517 -4.29 7.42 49.79
N LEU A 518 -3.23 8.20 49.58
CA LEU A 518 -3.32 9.65 49.42
C LEU A 518 -3.86 10.03 48.04
N HIS A 519 -4.85 10.90 48.02
CA HIS A 519 -5.46 11.43 46.80
C HIS A 519 -5.57 12.96 46.89
N SER A 520 -5.14 13.68 45.86
CA SER A 520 -5.18 15.14 45.85
C SER A 520 -6.32 15.64 44.96
N VAL A 521 -7.21 16.45 45.49
CA VAL A 521 -8.32 17.07 44.80
C VAL A 521 -8.11 18.58 44.71
N ARG A 522 -8.09 19.15 43.51
CA ARG A 522 -8.02 20.59 43.30
C ARG A 522 -9.41 21.15 43.15
N LEU A 523 -9.77 22.14 43.96
CA LEU A 523 -11.04 22.84 43.86
C LEU A 523 -11.05 23.85 42.71
N THR A 524 -11.94 23.67 41.76
CA THR A 524 -12.19 24.62 40.66
C THR A 524 -13.13 25.71 41.13
N GLU A 525 -13.28 26.83 40.43
CA GLU A 525 -14.20 27.90 40.75
C GLU A 525 -15.68 27.47 40.85
N ARG A 526 -16.01 26.34 40.20
CA ARG A 526 -17.38 25.75 40.21
C ARG A 526 -17.52 24.58 41.20
N ALA A 527 -16.53 24.30 41.99
CA ALA A 527 -16.59 23.18 42.95
C ALA A 527 -17.58 23.53 44.08
N SER A 528 -18.43 22.55 44.44
CA SER A 528 -19.47 22.72 45.46
C SER A 528 -18.93 23.05 46.86
N ALA A 529 -17.67 22.69 47.09
CA ALA A 529 -16.97 22.96 48.35
C ALA A 529 -16.47 24.41 48.48
N VAL A 530 -16.36 25.17 47.39
CA VAL A 530 -15.87 26.56 47.43
C VAL A 530 -16.85 27.44 48.19
N GLY A 531 -16.36 28.20 49.17
CA GLY A 531 -17.12 29.09 50.02
C GLY A 531 -17.72 28.40 51.29
N LYS A 532 -17.70 27.08 51.35
CA LYS A 532 -18.14 26.32 52.55
C LYS A 532 -17.01 26.11 53.54
N SER A 533 -17.34 25.95 54.84
CA SER A 533 -16.36 25.56 55.84
C SER A 533 -16.13 24.06 55.83
N PHE A 534 -14.96 23.63 56.31
CA PHE A 534 -14.62 22.19 56.36
C PHE A 534 -15.66 21.39 57.19
N GLY A 535 -16.21 21.97 58.27
CA GLY A 535 -17.22 21.31 59.06
C GLY A 535 -18.60 21.17 58.39
N GLU A 536 -18.86 21.90 57.31
CA GLU A 536 -20.13 21.83 56.54
C GLU A 536 -20.09 20.75 55.43
N ILE A 537 -18.93 20.19 55.15
CA ILE A 537 -18.76 19.21 54.07
C ILE A 537 -18.66 17.80 54.66
N ALA A 538 -19.68 17.00 54.38
CA ALA A 538 -19.68 15.59 54.79
C ALA A 538 -18.86 14.73 53.82
N LEU A 539 -17.61 14.47 54.12
CA LEU A 539 -16.71 13.62 53.30
C LEU A 539 -16.84 12.12 53.59
N GLY A 540 -17.67 11.75 54.59
CA GLY A 540 -17.79 10.37 55.05
C GLY A 540 -16.72 10.00 56.06
N ASP A 541 -17.07 9.14 57.04
CA ASP A 541 -16.18 8.73 58.17
C ASP A 541 -14.95 7.93 57.79
N ARG A 542 -14.82 7.54 56.50
CA ARG A 542 -13.73 6.70 55.98
C ARG A 542 -12.69 7.49 55.16
N VAL A 543 -12.87 8.81 55.04
CA VAL A 543 -11.93 9.69 54.33
C VAL A 543 -11.40 10.73 55.30
N GLU A 544 -10.10 10.73 55.48
CA GLU A 544 -9.42 11.70 56.33
C GLU A 544 -8.78 12.79 55.46
N VAL A 545 -8.96 14.07 55.81
CA VAL A 545 -8.28 15.18 55.16
C VAL A 545 -6.94 15.41 55.84
N THR A 546 -5.86 14.95 55.22
CA THR A 546 -4.51 15.04 55.76
C THR A 546 -3.89 16.43 55.55
N GLY A 547 -4.46 17.26 54.69
CA GLY A 547 -4.02 18.64 54.54
C GLY A 547 -4.68 19.39 53.40
N VAL A 548 -4.63 20.71 53.49
CA VAL A 548 -5.03 21.64 52.44
C VAL A 548 -3.84 22.51 52.03
N ARG A 549 -3.65 22.68 50.74
CA ARG A 549 -2.56 23.48 50.18
C ARG A 549 -3.14 24.62 49.36
N ARG A 550 -2.86 25.85 49.77
CA ARG A 550 -3.30 27.10 49.09
C ARG A 550 -2.07 27.82 48.50
N ARG A 551 -2.07 28.11 47.19
CA ARG A 551 -1.08 28.91 46.45
C ARG A 551 0.39 28.61 46.83
N GLY A 552 0.76 27.33 46.95
CA GLY A 552 2.13 26.94 47.23
C GLY A 552 2.56 26.97 48.70
N ALA A 553 1.67 27.35 49.61
CA ALA A 553 1.95 27.27 51.07
C ALA A 553 2.07 25.80 51.56
N ARG A 554 2.71 25.58 52.71
CA ARG A 554 2.78 24.27 53.34
C ARG A 554 1.37 23.71 53.58
N SER A 555 1.22 22.41 53.38
CA SER A 555 -0.03 21.70 53.67
C SER A 555 -0.33 21.72 55.15
N GLU A 556 -1.47 22.26 55.56
CA GLU A 556 -1.96 22.28 56.94
C GLU A 556 -3.25 21.50 57.05
N VAL A 557 -3.44 20.78 58.16
CA VAL A 557 -4.69 20.07 58.43
C VAL A 557 -5.79 21.13 58.70
N PRO A 558 -6.89 21.17 57.91
CA PRO A 558 -7.89 22.19 58.06
C PRO A 558 -8.67 22.04 59.36
N GLN A 559 -8.82 23.16 60.09
CA GLN A 559 -9.74 23.21 61.23
C GLN A 559 -11.20 23.31 60.74
N SER A 560 -12.17 22.93 61.59
CA SER A 560 -13.61 22.90 61.22
C SER A 560 -14.12 24.23 60.62
N GLN A 561 -13.51 25.36 60.98
CA GLN A 561 -13.85 26.69 60.49
C GLN A 561 -13.12 27.09 59.16
N TYR A 562 -12.20 26.24 58.65
CA TYR A 562 -11.44 26.53 57.45
C TYR A 562 -12.39 26.64 56.24
N ARG A 563 -12.43 27.80 55.58
CA ARG A 563 -13.23 28.01 54.36
C ARG A 563 -12.39 27.74 53.10
N PHE A 564 -12.96 26.88 52.26
CA PHE A 564 -12.32 26.54 51.00
C PHE A 564 -12.45 27.62 49.95
N GLU A 565 -11.38 27.86 49.18
CA GLU A 565 -11.34 28.78 48.05
C GLU A 565 -11.02 28.06 46.77
N ALA A 566 -11.35 28.68 45.63
CA ALA A 566 -10.95 28.17 44.32
C ALA A 566 -9.43 28.14 44.18
N GLY A 567 -8.90 26.99 43.74
CA GLY A 567 -7.47 26.72 43.65
C GLY A 567 -6.86 25.99 44.84
N ASP A 568 -7.59 25.79 45.94
CA ASP A 568 -7.16 24.94 47.06
C ASP A 568 -6.99 23.49 46.58
N ILE A 569 -5.93 22.81 47.08
CA ILE A 569 -5.66 21.42 46.82
C ILE A 569 -5.81 20.66 48.15
N LEU A 570 -6.85 19.82 48.23
CA LEU A 570 -7.07 18.96 49.38
C LEU A 570 -6.34 17.64 49.20
N VAL A 571 -5.64 17.20 50.23
CA VAL A 571 -5.01 15.88 50.28
C VAL A 571 -5.86 14.99 51.17
N LEU A 572 -6.45 13.97 50.56
CA LEU A 572 -7.36 13.01 51.21
C LEU A 572 -6.66 11.68 51.39
N LEU A 573 -6.88 11.03 52.53
CA LEU A 573 -6.45 9.66 52.80
C LEU A 573 -7.70 8.78 52.95
N GLY A 574 -7.79 7.73 52.16
CA GLY A 574 -8.93 6.81 52.24
C GLY A 574 -8.82 5.70 51.20
N ARG A 575 -9.79 4.80 51.20
CA ARG A 575 -9.87 3.76 50.19
C ARG A 575 -10.30 4.34 48.84
N PRO A 576 -9.91 3.75 47.71
CA PRO A 576 -10.24 4.29 46.37
C PRO A 576 -11.71 4.60 46.15
N GLU A 577 -12.62 3.76 46.61
CA GLU A 577 -14.07 3.93 46.50
C GLU A 577 -14.60 5.11 47.31
N ASP A 578 -14.09 5.24 48.55
CA ASP A 578 -14.45 6.32 49.46
C ASP A 578 -13.88 7.67 48.96
N LEU A 579 -12.65 7.66 48.42
CA LEU A 579 -12.00 8.83 47.83
C LEU A 579 -12.74 9.35 46.58
N ALA A 580 -13.22 8.44 45.71
CA ALA A 580 -14.02 8.82 44.53
C ALA A 580 -15.35 9.46 44.94
N SER A 581 -15.98 8.98 46.02
CA SER A 581 -17.19 9.56 46.58
C SER A 581 -16.95 10.95 47.20
N ALA A 582 -15.87 11.09 47.97
CA ALA A 582 -15.44 12.35 48.56
C ALA A 582 -15.09 13.42 47.47
N GLU A 583 -14.37 13.01 46.43
CA GLU A 583 -14.06 13.89 45.29
C GLU A 583 -15.35 14.39 44.61
N LYS A 584 -16.33 13.50 44.40
CA LYS A 584 -17.63 13.87 43.83
C LYS A 584 -18.36 14.90 44.70
N THR A 585 -18.35 14.71 46.04
CA THR A 585 -18.96 15.63 47.01
C THR A 585 -18.26 16.99 46.98
N LEU A 586 -16.94 17.02 46.91
CA LEU A 586 -16.17 18.27 46.88
C LEU A 586 -16.38 19.06 45.59
N LEU A 587 -16.52 18.39 44.46
CA LEU A 587 -16.59 19.04 43.15
C LEU A 587 -18.04 19.33 42.70
N ARG A 588 -19.00 18.48 43.05
CA ARG A 588 -20.38 18.57 42.52
C ARG A 588 -21.48 18.71 43.57
N GLY A 589 -21.24 18.40 44.81
CA GLY A 589 -22.22 18.40 45.90
C GLY A 589 -23.05 17.15 45.93
#